data_4f79aa5ac508147ece2b2ed8526d46b3
#
_entry.id   4f79aa5ac508147ece2b2ed8526d46b3
#
_cell.length_a   1.000
_cell.length_b   1.000
_cell.length_c   1.000
_cell.angle_alpha   90.00
_cell.angle_beta   90.00
_cell.angle_gamma   90.00
#
_symmetry.space_group_name_H-M   'P 1'
#
loop_
_entity.id
_entity.type
_entity.pdbx_description
1 polymer ?
#
loop_
_entity_poly.entity_id
_entity_poly.type
_entity_poly.pdbx_seq_one_letter_code
_entity_poly.pdbx_strand_id
1 'polypeptide(L)'
;MNLGTLKPPEGSRKKKKRVGRGDGSGHGGTAGKGAKGQNARSGHSVRPGFEGGQMPLYRRLPKRGFKNPMRRVIAIVNIEQLKRFQQGSVVDCDTLTAVGLVSGAVDGIKVLGNGEINFALSVNVDQVSRGARAKIEAAGGAIVEVI
;
A
#
# COMPACT_ATOMS: atom_id res chain seq x y z
N MET A 1 -17.20 7.63 -21.16
CA MET A 1 -16.27 8.60 -20.54
C MET A 1 -15.53 9.30 -21.65
N ASN A 2 -15.59 10.64 -21.74
CA ASN A 2 -14.91 11.38 -22.81
C ASN A 2 -13.61 11.97 -22.25
N LEU A 3 -12.50 11.91 -23.00
CA LEU A 3 -11.20 12.44 -22.56
C LEU A 3 -11.27 13.92 -22.15
N GLY A 4 -12.13 14.73 -22.79
CA GLY A 4 -12.34 16.13 -22.45
C GLY A 4 -13.05 16.39 -21.11
N THR A 5 -13.69 15.37 -20.52
CA THR A 5 -14.41 15.48 -19.24
C THR A 5 -13.60 14.99 -18.04
N LEU A 6 -12.38 14.48 -18.28
CA LEU A 6 -11.49 14.04 -17.20
C LEU A 6 -11.04 15.25 -16.36
N LYS A 7 -11.43 15.24 -15.10
CA LYS A 7 -10.99 16.22 -14.11
C LYS A 7 -10.22 15.50 -13.00
N PRO A 8 -9.13 16.08 -12.50
CA PRO A 8 -8.44 15.53 -11.34
C PRO A 8 -9.38 15.58 -10.13
N PRO A 9 -9.24 14.65 -9.17
CA PRO A 9 -9.99 14.71 -7.92
C PRO A 9 -9.84 16.06 -7.23
N GLU A 10 -10.88 16.51 -6.57
CA GLU A 10 -10.88 17.78 -5.84
C GLU A 10 -9.76 17.79 -4.78
N GLY A 11 -8.99 18.87 -4.69
CA GLY A 11 -7.83 18.97 -3.79
C GLY A 11 -6.53 18.34 -4.28
N SER A 12 -6.53 17.54 -5.36
CA SER A 12 -5.31 16.91 -5.90
C SER A 12 -4.35 17.91 -6.57
N ARG A 13 -4.86 19.05 -7.03
CA ARG A 13 -4.07 20.12 -7.62
C ARG A 13 -4.11 21.37 -6.76
N LYS A 14 -2.95 21.84 -6.32
CA LYS A 14 -2.81 23.13 -5.65
C LYS A 14 -2.22 24.17 -6.59
N LYS A 15 -2.71 25.39 -6.52
CA LYS A 15 -2.14 26.53 -7.27
C LYS A 15 -0.67 26.70 -6.89
N LYS A 16 0.24 26.78 -7.87
CA LYS A 16 1.66 26.97 -7.66
C LYS A 16 1.91 28.27 -6.86
N LYS A 17 2.50 28.15 -5.68
CA LYS A 17 2.89 29.31 -4.86
C LYS A 17 4.13 29.96 -5.48
N ARG A 18 4.04 31.24 -5.79
CA ARG A 18 5.18 32.06 -6.22
C ARG A 18 5.66 32.89 -5.04
N VAL A 19 6.95 32.81 -4.73
CA VAL A 19 7.60 33.54 -3.63
C VAL A 19 8.46 34.66 -4.18
N GLY A 20 8.83 35.65 -3.34
CA GLY A 20 9.63 36.81 -3.77
C GLY A 20 8.88 37.71 -4.76
N ARG A 21 7.57 37.93 -4.59
CA ARG A 21 6.74 38.76 -5.47
C ARG A 21 6.04 39.90 -4.72
N GLY A 22 6.80 40.63 -3.94
CA GLY A 22 6.35 41.79 -3.19
C GLY A 22 5.85 41.46 -1.78
N ASP A 23 5.85 42.47 -0.91
CA ASP A 23 5.54 42.31 0.52
C ASP A 23 4.06 41.95 0.77
N GLY A 24 3.16 42.49 -0.04
CA GLY A 24 1.73 42.17 0.06
C GLY A 24 1.38 40.70 -0.15
N SER A 25 2.29 39.89 -0.71
CA SER A 25 2.09 38.44 -0.86
C SER A 25 2.31 37.64 0.43
N GLY A 26 2.88 38.28 1.49
CA GLY A 26 3.36 37.61 2.70
C GLY A 26 4.59 36.71 2.51
N HIS A 27 5.11 36.61 1.30
CA HIS A 27 6.29 35.82 0.93
C HIS A 27 7.27 36.65 0.07
N GLY A 28 7.35 37.95 0.36
CA GLY A 28 8.22 38.92 -0.33
C GLY A 28 9.71 38.73 -0.03
N GLY A 29 10.34 39.67 0.65
CA GLY A 29 11.78 39.83 0.82
C GLY A 29 12.57 38.53 1.07
N THR A 30 12.21 37.73 2.09
CA THR A 30 12.94 36.51 2.45
C THR A 30 12.39 35.23 1.78
N ALA A 31 11.31 35.34 1.02
CA ALA A 31 10.66 34.21 0.31
C ALA A 31 10.32 33.00 1.22
N GLY A 32 10.07 33.25 2.51
CA GLY A 32 9.79 32.20 3.51
C GLY A 32 11.03 31.46 4.04
N LYS A 33 12.24 31.87 3.67
CA LYS A 33 13.50 31.23 4.11
C LYS A 33 14.11 31.85 5.35
N GLY A 34 13.60 33.01 5.79
CA GLY A 34 14.19 33.79 6.87
C GLY A 34 15.43 34.62 6.42
N ALA A 35 16.05 35.33 7.35
CA ALA A 35 17.13 36.30 7.03
C ALA A 35 18.50 35.64 6.85
N LYS A 36 18.88 34.69 7.70
CA LYS A 36 20.18 34.02 7.73
C LYS A 36 20.04 32.52 7.99
N GLY A 37 21.11 31.79 7.79
CA GLY A 37 21.20 30.35 8.04
C GLY A 37 21.44 29.51 6.79
N GLN A 38 21.81 28.28 7.01
CA GLN A 38 22.16 27.31 5.97
C GLN A 38 21.02 27.08 4.95
N ASN A 39 19.79 26.99 5.43
CA ASN A 39 18.62 26.74 4.58
C ASN A 39 18.17 27.99 3.77
N ALA A 40 18.66 29.17 4.11
CA ALA A 40 18.35 30.40 3.38
C ALA A 40 19.22 30.58 2.11
N ARG A 41 20.29 29.83 1.94
CA ARG A 41 21.18 29.90 0.78
C ARG A 41 20.69 29.10 -0.40
N SER A 42 21.12 29.47 -1.61
CA SER A 42 20.80 28.73 -2.82
C SER A 42 21.53 27.38 -2.85
N GLY A 43 20.85 26.33 -3.35
CA GLY A 43 21.46 25.03 -3.57
C GLY A 43 21.83 24.24 -2.31
N HIS A 44 21.50 24.73 -1.12
CA HIS A 44 21.83 24.07 0.13
C HIS A 44 20.61 23.48 0.83
N SER A 45 20.67 22.20 1.16
CA SER A 45 19.70 21.54 2.04
C SER A 45 20.42 20.72 3.09
N VAL A 46 19.87 20.71 4.29
CA VAL A 46 20.34 19.83 5.37
C VAL A 46 19.82 18.41 5.09
N ARG A 47 20.70 17.42 5.11
CA ARG A 47 20.32 16.03 4.94
C ARG A 47 19.29 15.60 6.02
N PRO A 48 18.30 14.77 5.71
CA PRO A 48 17.36 14.25 6.69
C PRO A 48 18.08 13.57 7.87
N GLY A 49 17.63 13.87 9.10
CA GLY A 49 18.20 13.28 10.31
C GLY A 49 19.53 13.87 10.75
N PHE A 50 19.98 15.00 10.17
CA PHE A 50 21.17 15.71 10.64
C PHE A 50 20.87 16.51 11.92
N GLU A 51 21.67 16.31 12.95
CA GLU A 51 21.49 16.89 14.28
C GLU A 51 22.64 17.86 14.65
N GLY A 52 23.05 18.72 13.71
CA GLY A 52 24.04 19.78 13.98
C GLY A 52 25.45 19.29 14.34
N GLY A 53 25.82 18.05 14.06
CA GLY A 53 27.10 17.44 14.45
C GLY A 53 26.99 16.45 15.60
N GLN A 54 25.90 16.48 16.35
CA GLN A 54 25.58 15.44 17.33
C GLN A 54 25.31 14.11 16.58
N MET A 55 25.68 12.97 17.21
CA MET A 55 25.39 11.63 16.63
C MET A 55 23.88 11.46 16.43
N PRO A 56 23.41 11.24 15.20
CA PRO A 56 21.99 11.10 14.89
C PRO A 56 21.32 9.98 15.69
N LEU A 57 20.05 10.14 16.04
CA LEU A 57 19.29 9.19 16.87
C LEU A 57 19.35 7.76 16.33
N TYR A 58 19.23 7.58 15.01
CA TYR A 58 19.28 6.26 14.37
C TYR A 58 20.63 5.54 14.54
N ARG A 59 21.71 6.27 14.84
CA ARG A 59 23.03 5.71 15.16
C ARG A 59 23.25 5.49 16.66
N ARG A 60 22.53 6.24 17.50
CA ARG A 60 22.58 6.06 18.96
C ARG A 60 21.79 4.86 19.43
N LEU A 61 20.73 4.49 18.70
CA LEU A 61 19.92 3.33 19.01
C LEU A 61 20.70 2.04 18.69
N PRO A 62 20.78 1.08 19.63
CA PRO A 62 21.43 -0.19 19.37
C PRO A 62 20.67 -0.95 18.29
N LYS A 63 21.40 -1.62 17.41
CA LYS A 63 20.82 -2.54 16.42
C LYS A 63 20.26 -3.76 17.15
N ARG A 64 19.08 -4.20 16.77
CA ARG A 64 18.43 -5.37 17.36
C ARG A 64 17.72 -6.21 16.31
N GLY A 65 17.58 -7.50 16.63
CA GLY A 65 16.84 -8.45 15.82
C GLY A 65 17.59 -8.87 14.55
N PHE A 66 17.00 -9.79 13.86
CA PHE A 66 17.44 -10.28 12.55
C PHE A 66 16.23 -10.63 11.69
N LYS A 67 16.42 -10.72 10.38
CA LYS A 67 15.40 -11.21 9.47
C LYS A 67 15.65 -12.70 9.24
N ASN A 68 14.65 -13.53 9.54
CA ASN A 68 14.73 -14.95 9.25
C ASN A 68 14.77 -15.17 7.72
N PRO A 69 15.87 -15.72 7.16
CA PRO A 69 15.97 -15.98 5.73
C PRO A 69 15.01 -17.07 5.23
N MET A 70 14.57 -17.96 6.15
CA MET A 70 13.62 -19.04 5.83
C MET A 70 12.16 -18.66 6.12
N ARG A 71 11.85 -17.38 6.22
CA ARG A 71 10.48 -16.91 6.42
C ARG A 71 9.63 -17.23 5.20
N ARG A 72 8.57 -18.03 5.40
CA ARG A 72 7.56 -18.26 4.36
C ARG A 72 6.79 -16.96 4.08
N VAL A 73 6.65 -16.64 2.80
CA VAL A 73 5.88 -15.48 2.32
C VAL A 73 4.51 -15.98 1.89
N ILE A 74 3.51 -15.76 2.74
CA ILE A 74 2.13 -16.15 2.46
C ILE A 74 1.38 -14.92 1.97
N ALA A 75 0.80 -15.00 0.76
CA ALA A 75 -0.08 -13.97 0.24
C ALA A 75 -1.45 -14.05 0.92
N ILE A 76 -2.01 -12.90 1.23
CA ILE A 76 -3.33 -12.80 1.86
C ILE A 76 -4.33 -12.29 0.83
N VAL A 77 -5.44 -13.00 0.66
CA VAL A 77 -6.57 -12.63 -0.20
C VAL A 77 -7.84 -12.59 0.64
N ASN A 78 -8.62 -11.53 0.54
CA ASN A 78 -9.89 -11.42 1.25
C ASN A 78 -11.07 -11.91 0.40
N ILE A 79 -12.12 -12.42 1.04
CA ILE A 79 -13.35 -12.87 0.35
C ILE A 79 -13.93 -11.77 -0.55
N GLU A 80 -13.88 -10.52 -0.13
CA GLU A 80 -14.36 -9.39 -0.94
C GLU A 80 -13.67 -9.29 -2.30
N GLN A 81 -12.40 -9.62 -2.37
CA GLN A 81 -11.63 -9.59 -3.61
C GLN A 81 -12.03 -10.73 -4.57
N LEU A 82 -12.56 -11.83 -4.03
CA LEU A 82 -13.05 -12.96 -4.80
C LEU A 82 -14.33 -12.63 -5.59
N LYS A 83 -15.02 -11.54 -5.30
CA LYS A 83 -16.16 -11.05 -6.10
C LYS A 83 -15.83 -10.77 -7.56
N ARG A 84 -14.54 -10.68 -7.90
CA ARG A 84 -14.07 -10.49 -9.29
C ARG A 84 -14.21 -11.75 -10.14
N PHE A 85 -14.39 -12.91 -9.51
CA PHE A 85 -14.54 -14.20 -10.19
C PHE A 85 -16.00 -14.48 -10.53
N GLN A 86 -16.23 -15.27 -11.57
CA GLN A 86 -17.56 -15.70 -11.96
C GLN A 86 -18.03 -16.84 -11.05
N GLN A 87 -19.35 -16.97 -10.90
CA GLN A 87 -19.95 -18.07 -10.17
C GLN A 87 -19.51 -19.43 -10.75
N GLY A 88 -19.14 -20.35 -9.87
CA GLY A 88 -18.70 -21.71 -10.23
C GLY A 88 -17.24 -21.78 -10.72
N SER A 89 -16.49 -20.67 -10.75
CA SER A 89 -15.07 -20.71 -11.14
C SER A 89 -14.21 -21.36 -10.07
N VAL A 90 -13.08 -21.93 -10.52
CA VAL A 90 -12.04 -22.44 -9.63
C VAL A 90 -11.04 -21.32 -9.34
N VAL A 91 -10.81 -21.07 -8.07
CA VAL A 91 -9.87 -20.06 -7.56
C VAL A 91 -8.62 -20.79 -7.06
N ASP A 92 -7.59 -20.75 -7.85
CA ASP A 92 -6.26 -21.30 -7.54
C ASP A 92 -5.16 -20.23 -7.60
N CYS A 93 -3.91 -20.60 -7.35
CA CYS A 93 -2.77 -19.69 -7.38
C CYS A 93 -2.63 -19.00 -8.74
N ASP A 94 -2.83 -19.73 -9.83
CA ASP A 94 -2.65 -19.22 -11.19
C ASP A 94 -3.74 -18.20 -11.56
N THR A 95 -4.99 -18.48 -11.23
CA THR A 95 -6.12 -17.57 -11.46
C THR A 95 -6.00 -16.29 -10.61
N LEU A 96 -5.55 -16.41 -9.36
CA LEU A 96 -5.30 -15.24 -8.48
C LEU A 96 -4.16 -14.36 -9.00
N THR A 97 -3.13 -14.97 -9.56
CA THR A 97 -2.02 -14.25 -10.18
C THR A 97 -2.44 -13.60 -11.50
N ALA A 98 -3.21 -14.28 -12.33
CA ALA A 98 -3.74 -13.74 -13.59
C ALA A 98 -4.64 -12.51 -13.38
N VAL A 99 -5.46 -12.52 -12.31
CA VAL A 99 -6.30 -11.37 -11.91
C VAL A 99 -5.50 -10.27 -11.19
N GLY A 100 -4.23 -10.52 -10.84
CA GLY A 100 -3.35 -9.56 -10.16
C GLY A 100 -3.67 -9.36 -8.68
N LEU A 101 -4.34 -10.31 -8.03
CA LEU A 101 -4.59 -10.31 -6.58
C LEU A 101 -3.38 -10.79 -5.78
N VAL A 102 -2.56 -11.63 -6.39
CA VAL A 102 -1.29 -12.11 -5.86
C VAL A 102 -0.19 -11.74 -6.85
N SER A 103 0.93 -11.24 -6.35
CA SER A 103 2.06 -10.85 -7.18
C SER A 103 3.37 -11.25 -6.53
N GLY A 104 4.38 -11.58 -7.37
CA GLY A 104 5.71 -12.00 -6.91
C GLY A 104 5.78 -13.47 -6.51
N ALA A 105 6.96 -13.87 -6.03
CA ALA A 105 7.18 -15.21 -5.51
C ALA A 105 6.57 -15.33 -4.11
N VAL A 106 5.58 -16.20 -3.97
CA VAL A 106 4.91 -16.52 -2.70
C VAL A 106 5.01 -18.01 -2.43
N ASP A 107 5.16 -18.37 -1.16
CA ASP A 107 5.27 -19.76 -0.72
C ASP A 107 3.91 -20.38 -0.41
N GLY A 108 2.85 -19.59 -0.46
CA GLY A 108 1.47 -20.04 -0.24
C GLY A 108 0.46 -18.90 -0.23
N ILE A 109 -0.82 -19.26 -0.26
CA ILE A 109 -1.95 -18.33 -0.26
C ILE A 109 -2.87 -18.64 0.91
N LYS A 110 -3.31 -17.58 1.60
CA LYS A 110 -4.28 -17.65 2.69
C LYS A 110 -5.50 -16.78 2.41
N VAL A 111 -6.69 -17.39 2.41
CA VAL A 111 -7.94 -16.67 2.27
C VAL A 111 -8.49 -16.24 3.64
N LEU A 112 -8.80 -14.96 3.76
CA LEU A 112 -9.35 -14.35 4.97
C LEU A 112 -10.81 -13.92 4.79
N GLY A 113 -11.58 -13.94 5.89
CA GLY A 113 -13.02 -13.73 5.92
C GLY A 113 -13.51 -12.28 5.86
N ASN A 114 -12.69 -11.32 5.43
CA ASN A 114 -13.14 -9.94 5.28
C ASN A 114 -14.01 -9.78 4.03
N GLY A 115 -15.16 -9.14 4.18
CA GLY A 115 -16.19 -9.00 3.15
C GLY A 115 -17.21 -10.15 3.16
N GLU A 116 -18.09 -10.18 2.15
CA GLU A 116 -19.15 -11.18 1.96
C GLU A 116 -19.15 -11.67 0.52
N ILE A 117 -19.55 -12.91 0.32
CA ILE A 117 -19.75 -13.52 -1.00
C ILE A 117 -21.12 -14.17 -1.04
N ASN A 118 -21.84 -14.03 -2.17
CA ASN A 118 -23.21 -14.49 -2.33
C ASN A 118 -23.36 -15.55 -3.44
N PHE A 119 -22.25 -16.08 -3.94
CA PHE A 119 -22.25 -17.09 -5.00
C PHE A 119 -21.21 -18.16 -4.72
N ALA A 120 -21.46 -19.35 -5.24
CA ALA A 120 -20.60 -20.50 -5.04
C ALA A 120 -19.28 -20.37 -5.81
N LEU A 121 -18.16 -20.66 -5.14
CA LEU A 121 -16.82 -20.78 -5.73
C LEU A 121 -16.13 -22.04 -5.25
N SER A 122 -15.28 -22.61 -6.09
CA SER A 122 -14.37 -23.68 -5.70
C SER A 122 -13.01 -23.09 -5.40
N VAL A 123 -12.62 -23.06 -4.12
CA VAL A 123 -11.38 -22.42 -3.65
C VAL A 123 -10.32 -23.48 -3.39
N ASN A 124 -9.24 -23.45 -4.17
CA ASN A 124 -8.11 -24.38 -4.09
C ASN A 124 -6.86 -23.60 -3.66
N VAL A 125 -6.60 -23.51 -2.36
CA VAL A 125 -5.52 -22.72 -1.76
C VAL A 125 -4.91 -23.42 -0.56
N ASP A 126 -3.72 -22.99 -0.12
CA ASP A 126 -3.01 -23.63 0.98
C ASP A 126 -3.72 -23.47 2.33
N GLN A 127 -4.34 -22.35 2.59
CA GLN A 127 -4.97 -22.07 3.87
C GLN A 127 -6.24 -21.22 3.74
N VAL A 128 -7.25 -21.56 4.55
CA VAL A 128 -8.47 -20.77 4.68
C VAL A 128 -8.74 -20.49 6.15
N SER A 129 -9.03 -19.23 6.50
CA SER A 129 -9.39 -18.89 7.87
C SER A 129 -10.77 -19.43 8.24
N ARG A 130 -11.03 -19.71 9.54
CA ARG A 130 -12.31 -20.22 10.01
C ARG A 130 -13.50 -19.36 9.56
N GLY A 131 -13.37 -18.02 9.62
CA GLY A 131 -14.42 -17.12 9.17
C GLY A 131 -14.61 -17.08 7.65
N ALA A 132 -13.55 -17.31 6.87
CA ALA A 132 -13.64 -17.43 5.41
C ALA A 132 -14.34 -18.74 5.03
N ARG A 133 -13.98 -19.84 5.67
CA ARG A 133 -14.57 -21.16 5.45
C ARG A 133 -16.10 -21.11 5.65
N ALA A 134 -16.54 -20.61 6.79
CA ALA A 134 -17.98 -20.51 7.09
C ALA A 134 -18.75 -19.69 6.04
N LYS A 135 -18.15 -18.59 5.53
CA LYS A 135 -18.79 -17.76 4.50
C LYS A 135 -18.84 -18.41 3.11
N ILE A 136 -17.78 -19.11 2.71
CA ILE A 136 -17.71 -19.82 1.43
C ILE A 136 -18.69 -21.00 1.44
N GLU A 137 -18.75 -21.78 2.52
CA GLU A 137 -19.68 -22.90 2.69
C GLU A 137 -21.14 -22.41 2.72
N ALA A 138 -21.43 -21.31 3.44
CA ALA A 138 -22.75 -20.67 3.46
C ALA A 138 -23.20 -20.20 2.06
N ALA A 139 -22.28 -19.78 1.21
CA ALA A 139 -22.54 -19.40 -0.18
C ALA A 139 -22.63 -20.62 -1.14
N GLY A 140 -22.53 -21.86 -0.63
CA GLY A 140 -22.57 -23.09 -1.42
C GLY A 140 -21.28 -23.41 -2.16
N GLY A 141 -20.17 -22.78 -1.78
CA GLY A 141 -18.84 -23.04 -2.34
C GLY A 141 -18.15 -24.27 -1.76
N ALA A 142 -17.14 -24.76 -2.45
CA ALA A 142 -16.29 -25.87 -2.02
C ALA A 142 -14.86 -25.35 -1.71
N ILE A 143 -14.21 -25.94 -0.71
CA ILE A 143 -12.83 -25.61 -0.34
C ILE A 143 -11.98 -26.87 -0.44
N VAL A 144 -10.90 -26.78 -1.18
CA VAL A 144 -9.85 -27.80 -1.27
C VAL A 144 -8.59 -27.18 -0.72
N GLU A 145 -8.13 -27.59 0.46
CA GLU A 145 -6.85 -27.17 1.01
C GLU A 145 -5.74 -28.06 0.45
N VAL A 146 -4.78 -27.44 -0.20
CA VAL A 146 -3.57 -28.13 -0.69
C VAL A 146 -2.57 -28.13 0.48
N ILE A 147 -2.32 -29.32 1.05
CA ILE A 147 -1.37 -29.52 2.16
C ILE A 147 0.05 -29.60 1.61
#